data_a101aac3149e14f4cd824ebf12c8f61e
#
_entry.id   a101aac3149e14f4cd824ebf12c8f61e
#
_cell.length_a   1.000
_cell.length_b   1.000
_cell.length_c   1.000
_cell.angle_alpha   90.00
_cell.angle_beta   90.00
_cell.angle_gamma   90.00
#
_symmetry.space_group_name_H-M   'P 1'
#
loop_
_entity.id
_entity.type
_entity.pdbx_description
1 polymer ?
#
loop_
_entity_poly.entity_id
_entity_poly.type
_entity_poly.pdbx_seq_one_letter_code
_entity_poly.pdbx_strand_id
1 'polypeptide(L)'
;MKEEIIEKLKTVYDPEFPLVDMYTLGLIYGIDLKARKKICDITMTFTTPTCPMADTIMELVKNAVLDVIPDWEVNIIVSFDPMWDPSMIKDSDLQKMFL
;
A
#
# COMPACT_ATOMS: atom_id res chain seq x y z
N MET A 1 8.33 14.19 -3.42
CA MET A 1 6.90 13.89 -3.20
C MET A 1 6.63 12.40 -3.09
N LYS A 2 7.11 11.59 -4.02
CA LYS A 2 6.91 10.14 -3.96
C LYS A 2 7.53 9.52 -2.71
N GLU A 3 8.71 9.97 -2.34
CA GLU A 3 9.44 9.47 -1.16
C GLU A 3 8.69 9.76 0.13
N GLU A 4 8.06 10.92 0.21
CA GLU A 4 7.26 11.29 1.38
C GLU A 4 6.03 10.41 1.50
N ILE A 5 5.42 10.07 0.36
CA ILE A 5 4.29 9.15 0.31
C ILE A 5 4.73 7.76 0.78
N ILE A 6 5.88 7.27 0.31
CA ILE A 6 6.42 5.98 0.72
C ILE A 6 6.67 5.95 2.23
N GLU A 7 7.29 7.01 2.77
CA GLU A 7 7.53 7.09 4.21
C GLU A 7 6.22 7.09 5.00
N LYS A 8 5.20 7.76 4.49
CA LYS A 8 3.90 7.77 5.13
C LYS A 8 3.24 6.39 5.08
N LEU A 9 3.35 5.70 3.94
CA LEU A 9 2.80 4.35 3.79
C LEU A 9 3.45 3.35 4.74
N LYS A 10 4.70 3.58 5.12
CA LYS A 10 5.38 2.75 6.12
C LYS A 10 4.79 2.90 7.52
N THR A 11 3.87 3.84 7.72
CA THR A 11 3.15 3.99 8.99
C THR A 11 1.78 3.31 8.96
N VAL A 12 1.38 2.76 7.83
CA VAL A 12 0.08 2.10 7.68
C VAL A 12 0.27 0.60 7.85
N TYR A 13 -0.35 0.04 8.87
CA TYR A 13 -0.23 -1.37 9.21
C TYR A 13 -1.49 -2.11 8.80
N ASP A 14 -1.31 -3.33 8.26
CA ASP A 14 -2.41 -4.20 7.94
C ASP A 14 -3.05 -4.69 9.25
N PRO A 15 -4.36 -4.50 9.46
CA PRO A 15 -5.02 -4.99 10.68
C PRO A 15 -4.87 -6.49 10.91
N GLU A 16 -4.69 -7.27 9.85
CA GLU A 16 -4.49 -8.72 9.94
C GLU A 16 -3.03 -9.08 10.27
N PHE A 17 -2.09 -8.16 9.98
CA PHE A 17 -0.66 -8.34 10.24
C PHE A 17 -0.10 -7.06 10.86
N PRO A 18 -0.44 -6.75 12.12
CA PRO A 18 -0.09 -5.45 12.72
C PRO A 18 1.40 -5.28 13.03
N LEU A 19 2.21 -6.30 12.79
CA LEU A 19 3.65 -6.22 13.06
C LEU A 19 4.45 -5.60 11.91
N VAL A 20 3.85 -5.48 10.72
CA VAL A 20 4.55 -5.02 9.51
C VAL A 20 3.68 -4.02 8.76
N ASP A 21 4.28 -2.91 8.31
CA ASP A 21 3.58 -1.95 7.49
C ASP A 21 3.30 -2.49 6.09
N MET A 22 2.33 -1.90 5.43
CA MET A 22 1.85 -2.37 4.12
C MET A 22 2.89 -2.23 3.01
N TYR A 23 3.73 -1.20 3.09
CA TYR A 23 4.77 -1.01 2.08
C TYR A 23 5.83 -2.10 2.17
N THR A 24 6.31 -2.41 3.37
CA THR A 24 7.32 -3.45 3.61
C THR A 24 6.77 -4.84 3.26
N LEU A 25 5.48 -5.09 3.50
CA LEU A 25 4.84 -6.34 3.09
C LEU A 25 4.78 -6.53 1.58
N GLY A 26 5.01 -5.47 0.80
CA GLY A 26 4.95 -5.57 -0.65
C GLY A 26 3.53 -5.48 -1.21
N LEU A 27 2.60 -4.90 -0.46
CA LEU A 27 1.21 -4.75 -0.91
C LEU A 27 1.01 -3.54 -1.82
N ILE A 28 1.94 -2.61 -1.84
CA ILE A 28 1.87 -1.44 -2.71
C ILE A 28 2.65 -1.73 -3.98
N TYR A 29 1.95 -1.90 -5.10
CA TYR A 29 2.56 -2.25 -6.38
C TYR A 29 3.04 -1.04 -7.17
N GLY A 30 2.39 0.10 -7.02
CA GLY A 30 2.80 1.28 -7.76
C GLY A 30 2.22 2.56 -7.20
N ILE A 31 2.95 3.65 -7.42
CA ILE A 31 2.54 5.01 -7.06
C ILE A 31 2.74 5.85 -8.31
N ASP A 32 1.65 6.31 -8.92
CA ASP A 32 1.68 7.11 -10.13
C ASP A 32 1.22 8.52 -9.80
N LEU A 33 2.12 9.48 -9.95
CA LEU A 33 1.87 10.89 -9.64
C LEU A 33 1.68 11.69 -10.93
N LYS A 34 0.46 12.17 -11.16
CA LYS A 34 0.12 13.00 -12.32
C LYS A 34 0.08 14.45 -11.88
N ALA A 35 1.23 15.10 -11.88
CA ALA A 35 1.40 16.43 -11.29
C ALA A 35 0.51 17.50 -11.90
N ARG A 36 0.31 17.47 -13.21
CA ARG A 36 -0.52 18.47 -13.90
C ARG A 36 -1.98 18.44 -13.46
N LYS A 37 -2.49 17.25 -13.19
CA LYS A 37 -3.88 17.02 -12.78
C LYS A 37 -4.03 16.92 -11.27
N LYS A 38 -2.94 16.89 -10.55
CA LYS A 38 -2.91 16.62 -9.10
C LYS A 38 -3.67 15.34 -8.76
N ILE A 39 -3.36 14.29 -9.48
CA ILE A 39 -3.95 12.95 -9.26
C ILE A 39 -2.84 11.99 -8.85
N CYS A 40 -3.08 11.23 -7.80
CA CYS A 40 -2.18 10.17 -7.36
C CYS A 40 -2.92 8.84 -7.41
N ASP A 41 -2.46 7.93 -8.26
CA ASP A 41 -3.01 6.58 -8.38
C ASP A 41 -2.11 5.61 -7.63
N ILE A 42 -2.67 4.96 -6.62
CA ILE A 42 -1.97 3.93 -5.84
C ILE A 42 -2.50 2.57 -6.26
N THR A 43 -1.63 1.75 -6.84
CA THR A 43 -1.97 0.37 -7.17
C THR A 43 -1.50 -0.52 -6.04
N MET A 44 -2.41 -1.31 -5.48
CA MET A 44 -2.11 -2.17 -4.34
C MET A 44 -2.83 -3.49 -4.45
N THR A 45 -2.44 -4.42 -3.59
CA THR A 45 -3.09 -5.72 -3.48
C THR A 45 -3.31 -6.08 -2.01
N PHE A 46 -3.89 -7.24 -1.79
CA PHE A 46 -4.07 -7.82 -0.46
C PHE A 46 -3.40 -9.19 -0.41
N THR A 47 -3.14 -9.68 0.80
CA THR A 47 -2.53 -11.00 0.98
C THR A 47 -3.45 -12.12 0.53
N THR A 48 -4.76 -11.88 0.50
CA THR A 48 -5.74 -12.82 -0.04
C THR A 48 -6.78 -12.07 -0.89
N PRO A 49 -7.36 -12.71 -1.92
CA PRO A 49 -8.42 -12.08 -2.73
C PRO A 49 -9.72 -11.81 -1.95
N THR A 50 -9.90 -12.44 -0.80
CA THR A 50 -11.12 -12.34 0.00
C THR A 50 -10.90 -11.62 1.33
N CYS A 51 -10.05 -10.59 1.32
CA CYS A 51 -9.76 -9.82 2.53
C CYS A 51 -11.02 -9.13 3.07
N PRO A 52 -11.50 -9.49 4.28
CA PRO A 52 -12.72 -8.89 4.82
C PRO A 52 -12.52 -7.43 5.26
N MET A 53 -11.27 -7.00 5.40
CA MET A 53 -10.91 -5.64 5.80
C MET A 53 -10.52 -4.76 4.62
N ALA A 54 -10.83 -5.19 3.39
CA ALA A 54 -10.37 -4.50 2.18
C ALA A 54 -10.73 -3.01 2.17
N ASP A 55 -12.00 -2.69 2.46
CA ASP A 55 -12.45 -1.29 2.44
C ASP A 55 -11.73 -0.45 3.49
N THR A 56 -11.52 -1.00 4.67
CA THR A 56 -10.80 -0.32 5.76
C THR A 56 -9.36 -0.07 5.37
N ILE A 57 -8.71 -1.07 4.80
CA ILE A 57 -7.30 -0.96 4.38
C ILE A 57 -7.14 0.08 3.27
N MET A 58 -8.03 0.06 2.28
CA MET A 58 -8.01 1.04 1.19
C MET A 58 -8.16 2.46 1.73
N GLU A 59 -9.05 2.65 2.69
CA GLU A 59 -9.28 3.95 3.30
C GLU A 59 -8.07 4.41 4.10
N LEU A 60 -7.43 3.51 4.85
CA LEU A 60 -6.21 3.82 5.59
C LEU A 60 -5.09 4.28 4.65
N VAL A 61 -4.91 3.59 3.54
CA VAL A 61 -3.89 3.95 2.55
C VAL A 61 -4.22 5.30 1.92
N LYS A 62 -5.46 5.51 1.52
CA LYS A 62 -5.90 6.76 0.92
C LYS A 62 -5.68 7.94 1.88
N ASN A 63 -6.08 7.79 3.12
CA ASN A 63 -5.94 8.85 4.12
C ASN A 63 -4.47 9.15 4.41
N ALA A 64 -3.62 8.14 4.46
CA ALA A 64 -2.19 8.33 4.66
C ALA A 64 -1.58 9.16 3.52
N VAL A 65 -1.96 8.87 2.28
CA VAL A 65 -1.47 9.62 1.12
C VAL A 65 -2.01 11.04 1.14
N LEU A 66 -3.28 11.23 1.49
CA LEU A 66 -3.89 12.57 1.58
C LEU A 66 -3.24 13.43 2.67
N ASP A 67 -2.70 12.84 3.73
CA ASP A 67 -1.97 13.59 4.74
C ASP A 67 -0.71 14.25 4.16
N VAL A 68 -0.12 13.66 3.15
CA VAL A 68 1.07 14.20 2.47
C VAL A 68 0.68 15.19 1.38
N ILE A 69 -0.36 14.87 0.62
CA ILE A 69 -0.79 15.67 -0.54
C ILE A 69 -2.30 15.96 -0.45
N PRO A 70 -2.73 16.81 0.52
CA PRO A 70 -4.17 17.00 0.77
C PRO A 70 -4.93 17.66 -0.37
N ASP A 71 -4.24 18.34 -1.29
CA ASP A 71 -4.86 19.03 -2.44
C ASP A 71 -5.02 18.13 -3.65
N TRP A 72 -4.56 16.88 -3.56
CA TRP A 72 -4.59 15.95 -4.68
C TRP A 72 -5.79 15.01 -4.58
N GLU A 73 -6.23 14.52 -5.75
CA GLU A 73 -7.14 13.38 -5.80
C GLU A 73 -6.33 12.10 -5.66
N VAL A 74 -6.73 11.23 -4.74
CA VAL A 74 -6.06 9.95 -4.52
C VAL A 74 -7.00 8.83 -4.90
N ASN A 75 -6.57 7.99 -5.83
CA ASN A 75 -7.32 6.82 -6.29
C ASN A 75 -6.59 5.55 -5.86
N ILE A 76 -7.33 4.61 -5.28
CA ILE A 76 -6.78 3.32 -4.89
C ILE A 76 -7.25 2.28 -5.91
N ILE A 77 -6.31 1.64 -6.57
CA ILE A 77 -6.57 0.63 -7.59
C ILE A 77 -6.12 -0.72 -7.04
N VAL A 78 -7.05 -1.65 -6.87
CA VAL A 78 -6.73 -2.99 -6.38
C VAL A 78 -6.44 -3.89 -7.56
N SER A 79 -5.32 -4.60 -7.50
CA SER A 79 -4.92 -5.55 -8.54
C SER A 79 -4.43 -6.85 -7.88
N PHE A 80 -4.87 -7.98 -8.42
CA PHE A 80 -4.39 -9.29 -8.02
C PHE A 80 -3.53 -9.94 -9.10
N ASP A 81 -3.00 -9.14 -10.02
CA ASP A 81 -2.12 -9.61 -11.08
C ASP A 81 -0.82 -8.78 -11.06
N PRO A 82 0.28 -9.33 -10.52
CA PRO A 82 0.39 -10.66 -9.93
C PRO A 82 -0.28 -10.74 -8.54
N MET A 83 -0.65 -11.94 -8.12
CA MET A 83 -1.12 -12.14 -6.76
C MET A 83 0.04 -11.97 -5.78
N TRP A 84 -0.27 -11.50 -4.57
CA TRP A 84 0.75 -11.33 -3.54
C TRP A 84 1.39 -12.66 -3.18
N ASP A 85 2.70 -12.61 -2.97
CA ASP A 85 3.54 -13.75 -2.62
C ASP A 85 4.52 -13.30 -1.54
N PRO A 86 4.86 -14.14 -0.55
CA PRO A 86 5.84 -13.77 0.47
C PRO A 86 7.18 -13.28 -0.06
N SER A 87 7.57 -13.69 -1.27
CA SER A 87 8.80 -13.19 -1.89
C SER A 87 8.77 -11.69 -2.18
N MET A 88 7.58 -11.07 -2.15
CA MET A 88 7.41 -9.64 -2.38
C MET A 88 7.69 -8.80 -1.13
N ILE A 89 7.84 -9.43 0.03
CA ILE A 89 8.18 -8.74 1.27
C ILE A 89 9.57 -8.13 1.11
N LYS A 90 9.67 -6.83 1.42
CA LYS A 90 10.91 -6.07 1.21
C LYS A 90 11.98 -6.29 2.29
N ASP A 91 11.59 -6.89 3.42
CA ASP A 91 12.49 -7.20 4.51
C ASP A 91 12.85 -8.69 4.47
N SER A 92 14.13 -9.02 4.31
CA SER A 92 14.57 -10.40 4.16
C SER A 92 14.34 -11.26 5.40
N ASP A 93 14.42 -10.67 6.58
CA ASP A 93 14.18 -11.41 7.82
C ASP A 93 12.71 -11.75 7.98
N LEU A 94 11.82 -10.81 7.63
CA LEU A 94 10.39 -11.05 7.62
C LEU A 94 10.00 -12.07 6.55
N GLN A 95 10.63 -11.99 5.38
CA GLN A 95 10.38 -12.94 4.31
C GLN A 95 10.62 -14.38 4.76
N LYS A 96 11.67 -14.61 5.54
CA LYS A 96 11.99 -15.93 6.07
C LYS A 96 10.93 -16.45 7.03
N MET A 97 10.24 -15.58 7.72
CA MET A 97 9.17 -15.97 8.64
C MET A 97 7.94 -16.52 7.92
N PHE A 98 7.74 -16.13 6.68
CA PHE A 98 6.61 -16.57 5.87
C PHE A 98 6.95 -17.76 4.98
N LEU A 99 8.21 -18.05 4.80
CA LEU A 99 8.70 -19.19 4.02
C LEU A 99 9.06 -20.36 4.93
#